data_21f0251df0550bc8a311a82c14ffb2ea
#
_entry.id   21f0251df0550bc8a311a82c14ffb2ea
#
_cell.length_a   1.000
_cell.length_b   1.000
_cell.length_c   1.000
_cell.angle_alpha   90.00
_cell.angle_beta   90.00
_cell.angle_gamma   90.00
#
_symmetry.space_group_name_H-M   'P 1'
#
loop_
_entity.id
_entity.type
_entity.pdbx_description
1 polymer ?
#
loop_
_entity_poly.entity_id
_entity_poly.type
_entity_poly.pdbx_seq_one_letter_code
_entity_poly.pdbx_strand_id
1 'polypeptide(L)'
;KDWYTVEGAFYFRKGDWHYVTYSGNCYKSPYYYIGYARACTPETDLTKINFEKYPNDREYRPLVTRNGEESGTGHNSILEEDGRYYLYYHGRDPGTPDGQETRTCRVCELLAQDGTLSVLAR
;
A
#
# COMPACT_ATOMS: atom_id res chain seq x y z
N LYS A 1 5.75 0.83 -16.51
CA LYS A 1 4.57 0.21 -15.94
C LYS A 1 4.74 -1.29 -15.76
N ASP A 2 5.50 -1.93 -16.61
CA ASP A 2 5.69 -3.38 -16.58
C ASP A 2 6.91 -3.81 -15.78
N TRP A 3 7.19 -3.11 -14.72
CA TRP A 3 8.28 -3.45 -13.81
C TRP A 3 7.81 -4.51 -12.84
N TYR A 4 8.65 -5.50 -12.57
CA TYR A 4 8.26 -6.66 -11.77
C TYR A 4 8.70 -6.61 -10.31
N THR A 5 9.12 -5.45 -9.83
CA THR A 5 9.51 -5.29 -8.42
C THR A 5 8.29 -5.33 -7.52
N VAL A 6 8.41 -6.09 -6.44
CA VAL A 6 7.48 -6.05 -5.30
C VAL A 6 8.35 -5.92 -4.04
N GLU A 7 8.10 -4.88 -3.26
CA GLU A 7 8.97 -4.56 -2.11
C GLU A 7 8.19 -3.81 -1.03
N GLY A 8 8.87 -3.48 0.06
CA GLY A 8 8.34 -2.61 1.08
C GLY A 8 7.17 -3.21 1.84
N ALA A 9 7.23 -4.50 2.15
CA ALA A 9 6.14 -5.17 2.84
C ALA A 9 5.93 -4.62 4.24
N PHE A 10 4.67 -4.39 4.61
CA PHE A 10 4.28 -3.98 5.94
C PHE A 10 3.05 -4.79 6.38
N TYR A 11 3.13 -5.40 7.55
CA TYR A 11 2.08 -6.23 8.09
C TYR A 11 1.31 -5.52 9.19
N PHE A 12 -0.03 -5.67 9.19
CA PHE A 12 -0.84 -5.35 10.36
C PHE A 12 -2.08 -6.24 10.41
N ARG A 13 -2.72 -6.25 11.57
CA ARG A 13 -3.88 -7.11 11.81
C ARG A 13 -5.01 -6.30 12.44
N LYS A 14 -6.26 -6.58 12.02
CA LYS A 14 -7.45 -6.04 12.66
C LYS A 14 -8.46 -7.18 12.80
N GLY A 15 -8.76 -7.59 14.04
CA GLY A 15 -9.55 -8.78 14.27
C GLY A 15 -8.86 -10.00 13.70
N ASP A 16 -9.58 -10.80 12.93
CA ASP A 16 -9.01 -11.97 12.25
C ASP A 16 -8.52 -11.65 10.84
N TRP A 17 -8.62 -10.40 10.41
CA TRP A 17 -8.07 -9.97 9.14
C TRP A 17 -6.61 -9.58 9.28
N HIS A 18 -5.78 -10.23 8.48
CA HIS A 18 -4.35 -9.96 8.38
C HIS A 18 -4.09 -9.28 7.04
N TYR A 19 -3.25 -8.26 7.06
CA TYR A 19 -2.94 -7.49 5.86
C TYR A 19 -1.44 -7.34 5.70
N VAL A 20 -0.99 -7.49 4.46
CA VAL A 20 0.38 -7.14 4.07
C VAL A 20 0.27 -6.14 2.94
N THR A 21 0.68 -4.91 3.19
CA THR A 21 0.81 -3.92 2.12
C THR A 21 2.18 -4.08 1.46
N TYR A 22 2.27 -3.72 0.19
CA TYR A 22 3.51 -3.81 -0.56
C TYR A 22 3.50 -2.73 -1.65
N SER A 23 4.69 -2.48 -2.20
CA SER A 23 4.83 -1.55 -3.32
C SER A 23 5.22 -2.31 -4.58
N GLY A 24 4.66 -1.91 -5.69
CA GLY A 24 4.94 -2.50 -6.99
C GLY A 24 5.40 -1.48 -8.00
N ASN A 25 5.95 -1.97 -9.11
CA ASN A 25 6.61 -1.19 -10.13
C ASN A 25 7.92 -0.57 -9.61
N CYS A 26 8.45 0.42 -10.31
CA CYS A 26 9.72 1.03 -9.97
C CYS A 26 9.50 2.33 -9.20
N TYR A 27 10.24 2.52 -8.11
CA TYR A 27 10.13 3.74 -7.29
C TYR A 27 10.45 5.01 -8.07
N LYS A 28 11.15 4.91 -9.19
CA LYS A 28 11.49 6.04 -10.07
C LYS A 28 10.38 6.39 -11.04
N SER A 29 9.35 5.56 -11.12
CA SER A 29 8.25 5.72 -12.07
C SER A 29 7.04 6.38 -11.41
N PRO A 30 6.26 7.17 -12.15
CA PRO A 30 4.98 7.68 -11.62
C PRO A 30 3.97 6.56 -11.35
N TYR A 31 4.24 5.35 -11.86
CA TYR A 31 3.37 4.17 -11.67
C TYR A 31 3.68 3.36 -10.41
N TYR A 32 4.66 3.76 -9.61
CA TYR A 32 4.91 3.12 -8.32
C TYR A 32 3.64 3.20 -7.49
N TYR A 33 3.22 2.08 -6.90
CA TYR A 33 1.93 2.00 -6.24
C TYR A 33 2.02 1.15 -4.98
N ILE A 34 0.99 1.28 -4.12
CA ILE A 34 0.81 0.44 -2.95
C ILE A 34 -0.38 -0.48 -3.22
N GLY A 35 -0.16 -1.77 -3.08
CA GLY A 35 -1.22 -2.77 -3.09
C GLY A 35 -1.23 -3.53 -1.77
N TYR A 36 -2.11 -4.51 -1.63
CA TYR A 36 -2.12 -5.33 -0.44
C TYR A 36 -2.60 -6.75 -0.71
N ALA A 37 -2.15 -7.64 0.16
CA ALA A 37 -2.63 -9.00 0.27
C ALA A 37 -3.30 -9.16 1.62
N ARG A 38 -4.20 -10.12 1.73
CA ARG A 38 -5.00 -10.31 2.93
C ARG A 38 -5.32 -11.77 3.19
N ALA A 39 -5.68 -12.06 4.44
CA ALA A 39 -6.21 -13.37 4.83
C ALA A 39 -7.08 -13.18 6.08
N CYS A 40 -8.14 -13.96 6.19
CA CYS A 40 -9.01 -13.96 7.37
C CYS A 40 -8.82 -15.28 8.10
N THR A 41 -8.25 -15.24 9.29
CA THR A 41 -7.97 -16.45 10.07
C THR A 41 -7.60 -16.06 11.51
N PRO A 42 -7.94 -16.88 12.52
CA PRO A 42 -7.46 -16.66 13.87
C PRO A 42 -5.99 -17.08 14.07
N GLU A 43 -5.35 -17.65 13.05
CA GLU A 43 -3.95 -18.10 13.15
C GLU A 43 -3.01 -16.95 13.55
N THR A 44 -2.12 -17.23 14.49
CA THR A 44 -1.13 -16.24 14.96
C THR A 44 0.26 -16.48 14.42
N ASP A 45 0.52 -17.65 13.86
CA ASP A 45 1.80 -17.94 13.22
C ASP A 45 1.72 -17.49 11.76
N LEU A 46 2.35 -16.36 11.47
CA LEU A 46 2.26 -15.74 10.15
C LEU A 46 2.82 -16.63 9.04
N THR A 47 3.70 -17.57 9.38
CA THR A 47 4.26 -18.50 8.38
C THR A 47 3.25 -19.55 7.93
N LYS A 48 2.13 -19.69 8.65
CA LYS A 48 1.05 -20.63 8.32
C LYS A 48 -0.13 -19.97 7.65
N ILE A 49 -0.05 -18.67 7.35
CA ILE A 49 -1.15 -17.93 6.75
C ILE A 49 -0.92 -17.83 5.24
N ASN A 50 -1.95 -18.17 4.48
CA ASN A 50 -1.96 -18.03 3.03
C ASN A 50 -2.56 -16.66 2.67
N PHE A 51 -1.71 -15.71 2.32
CA PHE A 51 -2.14 -14.39 1.88
C PHE A 51 -2.49 -14.42 0.39
N GLU A 52 -3.55 -13.73 0.03
CA GLU A 52 -3.94 -13.54 -1.37
C GLU A 52 -3.98 -12.05 -1.68
N LYS A 53 -3.46 -11.67 -2.83
CA LYS A 53 -3.54 -10.28 -3.30
C LYS A 53 -5.00 -9.88 -3.46
N TYR A 54 -5.31 -8.66 -3.07
CA TYR A 54 -6.64 -8.09 -3.23
C TYR A 54 -6.76 -7.38 -4.59
N PRO A 55 -7.84 -7.59 -5.35
CA PRO A 55 -8.93 -8.53 -5.10
C PRO A 55 -8.58 -9.98 -5.48
N ASN A 56 -7.55 -10.18 -6.28
CA ASN A 56 -7.02 -11.48 -6.69
C ASN A 56 -5.65 -11.27 -7.35
N ASP A 57 -4.98 -12.35 -7.73
CA ASP A 57 -3.62 -12.27 -8.28
C ASP A 57 -3.54 -11.71 -9.70
N ARG A 58 -4.66 -11.51 -10.37
CA ARG A 58 -4.69 -11.14 -11.78
C ARG A 58 -5.12 -9.71 -12.02
N GLU A 59 -5.80 -9.11 -11.06
CA GLU A 59 -6.40 -7.79 -11.23
C GLU A 59 -5.53 -6.74 -10.56
N TYR A 60 -5.17 -5.71 -11.32
CA TYR A 60 -4.47 -4.54 -10.78
C TYR A 60 -5.50 -3.60 -10.16
N ARG A 61 -5.47 -3.51 -8.83
CA ARG A 61 -6.36 -2.61 -8.08
C ARG A 61 -5.58 -2.03 -6.90
N PRO A 62 -4.79 -0.99 -7.16
CA PRO A 62 -3.93 -0.42 -6.12
C PRO A 62 -4.73 0.27 -5.02
N LEU A 63 -4.20 0.19 -3.80
CA LEU A 63 -4.72 0.94 -2.65
C LEU A 63 -4.37 2.42 -2.79
N VAL A 64 -3.14 2.71 -3.18
CA VAL A 64 -2.65 4.07 -3.41
C VAL A 64 -1.87 4.08 -4.71
N THR A 65 -2.21 4.98 -5.59
CA THR A 65 -1.48 5.21 -6.83
C THR A 65 -1.54 6.69 -7.17
N ARG A 66 -0.92 7.07 -8.27
CA ARG A 66 -0.90 8.46 -8.72
C ARG A 66 -2.31 9.02 -8.87
N ASN A 67 -2.41 10.30 -8.60
CA ASN A 67 -3.65 11.07 -8.83
C ASN A 67 -3.25 12.49 -9.30
N GLY A 68 -4.20 13.45 -9.22
CA GLY A 68 -3.90 14.83 -9.62
C GLY A 68 -2.95 15.58 -8.68
N GLU A 69 -2.69 15.03 -7.51
CA GLU A 69 -1.90 15.70 -6.46
C GLU A 69 -0.53 15.05 -6.25
N GLU A 70 -0.33 13.82 -6.68
CA GLU A 70 0.90 13.07 -6.40
C GLU A 70 1.11 11.94 -7.39
N SER A 71 2.35 11.49 -7.49
CA SER A 71 2.75 10.33 -8.28
C SER A 71 3.90 9.59 -7.61
N GLY A 72 4.22 8.40 -8.10
CA GLY A 72 5.32 7.62 -7.55
C GLY A 72 5.12 7.24 -6.10
N THR A 73 3.90 6.88 -5.73
CA THR A 73 3.49 6.61 -4.35
C THR A 73 3.89 5.21 -3.93
N GLY A 74 4.58 5.07 -2.80
CA GLY A 74 4.98 3.74 -2.37
C GLY A 74 5.78 3.70 -1.08
N HIS A 75 6.18 2.47 -0.75
CA HIS A 75 7.03 2.09 0.37
C HIS A 75 6.47 2.59 1.69
N ASN A 76 5.26 2.15 2.00
CA ASN A 76 4.49 2.65 3.14
C ASN A 76 4.87 2.01 4.46
N SER A 77 4.51 2.71 5.52
CA SER A 77 4.35 2.16 6.87
C SER A 77 2.98 2.58 7.39
N ILE A 78 2.52 1.92 8.45
CA ILE A 78 1.20 2.17 9.01
C ILE A 78 1.34 2.39 10.51
N LEU A 79 0.70 3.45 11.00
CA LEU A 79 0.65 3.77 12.42
C LEU A 79 -0.80 3.66 12.89
N GLU A 80 -1.02 2.98 14.00
CA GLU A 80 -2.32 2.96 14.66
C GLU A 80 -2.28 3.86 15.87
N GLU A 81 -3.29 4.74 16.00
CA GLU A 81 -3.43 5.63 17.14
C GLU A 81 -4.91 5.85 17.40
N ASP A 82 -5.34 5.56 18.64
CA ASP A 82 -6.72 5.73 19.08
C ASP A 82 -7.74 5.05 18.17
N GLY A 83 -7.40 3.85 17.69
CA GLY A 83 -8.27 3.06 16.81
C GLY A 83 -8.30 3.51 15.36
N ARG A 84 -7.52 4.50 15.00
CA ARG A 84 -7.40 4.99 13.63
C ARG A 84 -6.05 4.57 13.06
N TYR A 85 -6.03 4.33 11.74
CA TYR A 85 -4.82 3.93 11.04
C TYR A 85 -4.37 5.05 10.12
N TYR A 86 -3.06 5.29 10.08
CA TYR A 86 -2.46 6.31 9.22
C TYR A 86 -1.41 5.64 8.35
N LEU A 87 -1.55 5.85 7.05
CA LEU A 87 -0.63 5.31 6.05
C LEU A 87 0.38 6.40 5.69
N TYR A 88 1.65 6.13 6.01
CA TYR A 88 2.76 7.00 5.64
C TYR A 88 3.46 6.40 4.44
N TYR A 89 3.74 7.20 3.43
CA TYR A 89 4.38 6.74 2.21
C TYR A 89 5.15 7.89 1.59
N HIS A 90 5.93 7.63 0.56
CA HIS A 90 6.58 8.72 -0.17
C HIS A 90 5.92 8.89 -1.54
N GLY A 91 6.02 10.09 -2.05
CA GLY A 91 5.51 10.43 -3.35
C GLY A 91 6.22 11.67 -3.89
N ARG A 92 5.91 11.98 -5.14
CA ARG A 92 6.41 13.15 -5.84
C ARG A 92 5.26 14.01 -6.31
N ASP A 93 5.53 15.27 -6.58
CA ASP A 93 4.55 16.14 -7.25
C ASP A 93 4.30 15.63 -8.67
N PRO A 94 3.07 15.76 -9.18
CA PRO A 94 2.75 15.34 -10.54
C PRO A 94 3.65 16.06 -11.55
N GLY A 95 4.02 15.34 -12.60
CA GLY A 95 4.86 15.91 -13.66
C GLY A 95 6.35 15.90 -13.35
N THR A 96 6.76 15.39 -12.19
CA THR A 96 8.19 15.22 -11.91
C THR A 96 8.80 14.23 -12.91
N PRO A 97 9.92 14.57 -13.56
CA PRO A 97 10.57 13.64 -14.48
C PRO A 97 10.97 12.33 -13.79
N ASP A 98 10.87 11.23 -14.52
CA ASP A 98 11.24 9.91 -14.02
C ASP A 98 12.69 9.91 -13.55
N GLY A 99 12.91 9.25 -12.40
CA GLY A 99 14.25 9.11 -11.83
C GLY A 99 14.77 10.32 -11.07
N GLN A 100 14.02 11.43 -11.06
CA GLN A 100 14.42 12.59 -10.28
C GLN A 100 14.13 12.35 -8.80
N GLU A 101 15.13 12.58 -7.95
CA GLU A 101 15.00 12.30 -6.51
C GLU A 101 14.39 13.49 -5.78
N THR A 102 13.06 13.56 -5.78
CA THR A 102 12.31 14.63 -5.12
C THR A 102 11.16 14.06 -4.29
N ARG A 103 11.37 12.86 -3.75
CA ARG A 103 10.34 12.21 -2.93
C ARG A 103 10.17 12.91 -1.61
N THR A 104 8.92 13.06 -1.18
CA THR A 104 8.57 13.62 0.12
C THR A 104 7.66 12.66 0.87
N CYS A 105 7.71 12.73 2.19
CA CYS A 105 6.83 11.93 3.04
C CYS A 105 5.40 12.47 2.96
N ARG A 106 4.46 11.56 2.80
CA ARG A 106 3.02 11.88 2.73
C ARG A 106 2.27 10.98 3.67
N VAL A 107 1.08 11.40 4.05
CA VAL A 107 0.24 10.64 4.97
C VAL A 107 -1.22 10.76 4.55
N CYS A 108 -1.95 9.66 4.71
CA CYS A 108 -3.40 9.68 4.60
C CYS A 108 -3.99 8.72 5.63
N GLU A 109 -5.26 8.88 5.92
CA GLU A 109 -5.94 7.96 6.82
C GLU A 109 -6.33 6.70 6.05
N LEU A 110 -6.10 5.55 6.68
CA LEU A 110 -6.41 4.24 6.13
C LEU A 110 -7.64 3.68 6.85
N LEU A 111 -8.60 3.20 6.09
CA LEU A 111 -9.77 2.51 6.62
C LEU A 111 -9.63 1.02 6.35
N ALA A 112 -9.83 0.22 7.39
CA ALA A 112 -9.85 -1.25 7.28
C ALA A 112 -11.23 -1.72 7.73
N GLN A 113 -12.02 -2.26 6.81
CA GLN A 113 -13.39 -2.61 7.09
C GLN A 113 -13.76 -3.90 6.36
N ASP A 114 -14.09 -4.94 7.13
CA ASP A 114 -14.50 -6.24 6.60
C ASP A 114 -13.53 -6.81 5.57
N GLY A 115 -12.24 -6.68 5.84
CA GLY A 115 -11.20 -7.22 4.97
C GLY A 115 -10.84 -6.33 3.78
N THR A 116 -11.43 -5.16 3.67
CA THR A 116 -11.14 -4.24 2.57
C THR A 116 -10.44 -3.00 3.12
N LEU A 117 -9.34 -2.64 2.49
CA LEU A 117 -8.61 -1.40 2.79
C LEU A 117 -8.99 -0.33 1.79
N SER A 118 -9.14 0.89 2.31
CA SER A 118 -9.32 2.09 1.48
C SER A 118 -8.65 3.26 2.15
N VAL A 119 -8.40 4.32 1.40
CA VAL A 119 -7.78 5.53 1.94
C VAL A 119 -8.74 6.70 1.78
N LEU A 120 -8.70 7.61 2.76
CA LEU A 120 -9.44 8.86 2.67
C LEU A 120 -8.71 9.83 1.72
N ALA A 121 -9.37 10.91 1.37
CA ALA A 121 -8.84 11.90 0.42
C ALA A 121 -7.40 12.29 0.75
N ARG A 122 -6.58 12.40 -0.28
CA ARG A 122 -5.15 12.68 -0.20
C ARG A 122 -4.84 14.03 -0.81
#